data_236f22fabc1a446ad639fb2d6f74692e
#
_entry.id   236f22fabc1a446ad639fb2d6f74692e
#
_cell.length_a   1.000
_cell.length_b   1.000
_cell.length_c   1.000
_cell.angle_alpha   90.00
_cell.angle_beta   90.00
_cell.angle_gamma   90.00
#
_symmetry.space_group_name_H-M   'P 1'
#
loop_
_entity.id
_entity.type
_entity.pdbx_description
1 polymer ?
#
loop_
_entity_poly.entity_id
_entity_poly.type
_entity_poly.pdbx_seq_one_letter_code
_entity_poly.pdbx_strand_id
1 'polypeptide(L)'
;AGIEVGVGLMEAQARALNVGFLSRIERGRPWVRVKLACSLDGRTAMASGDSKWITGEAARADGMRWRARAGAILTGAGTVLADDPSLTVRLDPPREFVAPLRVVLDPGLATVARGKVREGDAPTLYLHAPDAKPPRELTADRAAVPVNAGVFDLPAVLELLAGRGINEVHVEAGATLAG
;
A
#
# COMPACT_ATOMS: atom_id res chain seq x y z
N ALA A 1 28.46 -30.37 -13.39
CA ALA A 1 27.70 -30.21 -14.63
C ALA A 1 28.46 -29.46 -15.73
N GLY A 2 29.70 -28.99 -15.51
CA GLY A 2 30.56 -28.38 -16.55
C GLY A 2 30.04 -27.06 -17.18
N ILE A 3 29.11 -26.37 -16.50
CA ILE A 3 28.60 -25.08 -16.95
C ILE A 3 29.46 -23.98 -16.34
N GLU A 4 30.04 -23.14 -17.20
CA GLU A 4 30.73 -21.93 -16.77
C GLU A 4 29.70 -20.84 -16.47
N VAL A 5 29.84 -20.19 -15.33
CA VAL A 5 28.90 -19.16 -14.85
C VAL A 5 29.63 -17.83 -14.71
N GLY A 6 29.22 -16.83 -15.48
CA GLY A 6 29.66 -15.45 -15.30
C GLY A 6 28.67 -14.68 -14.42
N VAL A 7 29.17 -13.99 -13.41
CA VAL A 7 28.36 -13.17 -12.47
C VAL A 7 28.70 -11.70 -12.68
N GLY A 8 27.69 -10.82 -12.53
CA GLY A 8 27.86 -9.37 -12.56
C GLY A 8 27.58 -8.71 -13.91
N LEU A 9 27.30 -9.48 -14.98
CA LEU A 9 26.92 -8.90 -16.27
C LEU A 9 25.58 -8.14 -16.13
N MET A 10 25.60 -6.84 -16.47
CA MET A 10 24.44 -5.92 -16.36
C MET A 10 23.83 -5.87 -14.93
N GLU A 11 24.65 -6.02 -13.91
CA GLU A 11 24.17 -6.07 -12.52
C GLU A 11 23.31 -4.85 -12.14
N ALA A 12 23.73 -3.64 -12.48
CA ALA A 12 23.00 -2.41 -12.15
C ALA A 12 21.59 -2.40 -12.76
N GLN A 13 21.47 -2.82 -14.02
CA GLN A 13 20.18 -2.90 -14.72
C GLN A 13 19.30 -4.01 -14.13
N ALA A 14 19.87 -5.16 -13.82
CA ALA A 14 19.17 -6.27 -13.19
C ALA A 14 18.64 -5.87 -11.79
N ARG A 15 19.44 -5.16 -11.00
CA ARG A 15 19.04 -4.63 -9.69
C ARG A 15 17.91 -3.61 -9.81
N ALA A 16 17.97 -2.72 -10.79
CA ALA A 16 16.93 -1.71 -11.04
C ALA A 16 15.57 -2.35 -11.40
N LEU A 17 15.58 -3.46 -12.15
CA LEU A 17 14.36 -4.21 -12.47
C LEU A 17 13.79 -4.96 -11.25
N ASN A 18 14.63 -5.35 -10.33
CA ASN A 18 14.28 -6.20 -9.18
C ASN A 18 14.31 -5.44 -7.83
N VAL A 19 14.16 -4.11 -7.86
CA VAL A 19 14.31 -3.24 -6.68
C VAL A 19 13.47 -3.70 -5.48
N GLY A 20 12.23 -4.13 -5.72
CA GLY A 20 11.34 -4.58 -4.66
C GLY A 20 11.80 -5.90 -4.03
N PHE A 21 12.14 -6.89 -4.86
CA PHE A 21 12.66 -8.17 -4.39
C PHE A 21 13.95 -7.98 -3.59
N LEU A 22 14.90 -7.22 -4.13
CA LEU A 22 16.18 -6.95 -3.48
C LEU A 22 16.00 -6.16 -2.17
N SER A 23 15.10 -5.16 -2.14
CA SER A 23 14.78 -4.44 -0.91
C SER A 23 14.31 -5.40 0.19
N ARG A 24 13.40 -6.32 -0.14
CA ARG A 24 12.90 -7.30 0.82
C ARG A 24 13.99 -8.25 1.32
N ILE A 25 14.84 -8.77 0.43
CA ILE A 25 15.87 -9.74 0.79
C ILE A 25 17.05 -9.10 1.53
N GLU A 26 17.54 -7.96 1.05
CA GLU A 26 18.75 -7.33 1.58
C GLU A 26 18.47 -6.41 2.77
N ARG A 27 17.27 -5.82 2.85
CA ARG A 27 16.91 -4.80 3.85
C ARG A 27 15.80 -5.26 4.81
N GLY A 28 15.20 -6.45 4.60
CA GLY A 28 14.10 -6.96 5.40
C GLY A 28 12.78 -6.19 5.26
N ARG A 29 12.66 -5.30 4.26
CA ARG A 29 11.48 -4.46 4.05
C ARG A 29 11.17 -4.27 2.57
N PRO A 30 9.88 -4.15 2.18
CA PRO A 30 9.52 -3.92 0.79
C PRO A 30 10.03 -2.56 0.30
N TRP A 31 10.11 -2.42 -1.00
CA TRP A 31 10.25 -1.13 -1.64
C TRP A 31 8.95 -0.34 -1.50
N VAL A 32 9.05 0.90 -1.01
CA VAL A 32 7.89 1.77 -0.78
C VAL A 32 7.82 2.83 -1.88
N ARG A 33 6.65 2.92 -2.51
CA ARG A 33 6.29 3.99 -3.43
C ARG A 33 5.12 4.77 -2.87
N VAL A 34 5.32 6.04 -2.59
CA VAL A 34 4.25 6.94 -2.14
C VAL A 34 3.67 7.67 -3.35
N LYS A 35 2.34 7.57 -3.54
CA LYS A 35 1.59 8.30 -4.55
C LYS A 35 0.84 9.45 -3.87
N LEU A 36 1.15 10.66 -4.28
CA LEU A 36 0.43 11.86 -3.87
C LEU A 36 -0.21 12.53 -5.09
N ALA A 37 -1.45 13.01 -4.92
CA ALA A 37 -2.06 13.95 -5.84
C ALA A 37 -1.97 15.33 -5.19
N CYS A 38 -1.21 16.25 -5.78
CA CYS A 38 -1.04 17.58 -5.23
C CYS A 38 -1.02 18.64 -6.35
N SER A 39 -1.37 19.88 -5.99
CA SER A 39 -1.17 21.05 -6.81
C SER A 39 0.32 21.40 -6.91
N LEU A 40 0.65 22.37 -7.75
CA LEU A 40 2.04 22.78 -7.97
C LEU A 40 2.71 23.32 -6.69
N ASP A 41 1.92 23.90 -5.78
CA ASP A 41 2.36 24.37 -4.46
C ASP A 41 2.29 23.26 -3.36
N GLY A 42 2.10 22.01 -3.74
CA GLY A 42 2.16 20.85 -2.85
C GLY A 42 0.89 20.58 -2.02
N ARG A 43 -0.24 21.24 -2.31
CA ARG A 43 -1.49 21.02 -1.58
C ARG A 43 -2.22 19.78 -2.07
N THR A 44 -2.69 18.95 -1.16
CA THR A 44 -3.42 17.70 -1.45
C THR A 44 -4.93 17.87 -1.41
N ALA A 45 -5.43 19.02 -0.95
CA ALA A 45 -6.84 19.39 -0.94
C ALA A 45 -6.98 20.92 -0.93
N MET A 46 -8.18 21.41 -1.28
CA MET A 46 -8.57 22.81 -1.11
C MET A 46 -8.81 23.12 0.38
N ALA A 47 -8.94 24.39 0.73
CA ALA A 47 -9.32 24.82 2.09
C ALA A 47 -10.71 24.30 2.51
N SER A 48 -11.60 24.02 1.55
CA SER A 48 -12.90 23.35 1.75
C SER A 48 -12.79 21.86 2.09
N GLY A 49 -11.62 21.24 1.90
CA GLY A 49 -11.42 19.79 1.99
C GLY A 49 -11.59 19.06 0.64
N ASP A 50 -12.03 19.75 -0.40
CA ASP A 50 -12.21 19.14 -1.72
C ASP A 50 -10.86 18.74 -2.33
N SER A 51 -10.74 17.46 -2.76
CA SER A 51 -9.53 16.88 -3.35
C SER A 51 -9.72 16.29 -4.74
N LYS A 52 -10.93 16.35 -5.29
CA LYS A 52 -11.30 15.76 -6.61
C LYS A 52 -11.58 16.88 -7.63
N TRP A 53 -10.96 16.92 -8.79
CA TRP A 53 -9.86 16.07 -9.28
C TRP A 53 -8.62 16.94 -9.45
N ILE A 54 -7.57 16.69 -8.67
CA ILE A 54 -6.32 17.46 -8.75
C ILE A 54 -5.49 17.03 -9.96
N THR A 55 -5.55 15.73 -10.31
CA THR A 55 -4.77 15.16 -11.42
C THR A 55 -5.66 14.75 -12.60
N GLY A 56 -5.12 14.87 -13.81
CA GLY A 56 -5.80 14.48 -15.04
C GLY A 56 -5.95 12.96 -15.20
N GLU A 57 -6.70 12.57 -16.24
CA GLU A 57 -7.03 11.17 -16.52
C GLU A 57 -5.79 10.30 -16.76
N ALA A 58 -4.82 10.79 -17.55
CA ALA A 58 -3.58 10.08 -17.84
C ALA A 58 -2.78 9.74 -16.55
N ALA A 59 -2.71 10.69 -15.60
CA ALA A 59 -2.04 10.46 -14.33
C ALA A 59 -2.80 9.43 -13.46
N ARG A 60 -4.14 9.44 -13.50
CA ARG A 60 -4.95 8.43 -12.81
C ARG A 60 -4.79 7.05 -13.43
N ALA A 61 -4.74 6.95 -14.77
CA ALA A 61 -4.47 5.70 -15.47
C ALA A 61 -3.08 5.14 -15.12
N ASP A 62 -2.05 6.00 -15.04
CA ASP A 62 -0.73 5.60 -14.60
C ASP A 62 -0.74 5.08 -13.16
N GLY A 63 -1.47 5.73 -12.26
CA GLY A 63 -1.67 5.25 -10.89
C GLY A 63 -2.26 3.83 -10.83
N MET A 64 -3.16 3.45 -11.76
CA MET A 64 -3.68 2.08 -11.85
C MET A 64 -2.61 1.06 -12.27
N ARG A 65 -1.68 1.44 -13.15
CA ARG A 65 -0.53 0.59 -13.52
C ARG A 65 0.40 0.35 -12.33
N TRP A 66 0.63 1.38 -11.52
CA TRP A 66 1.44 1.25 -10.30
C TRP A 66 0.76 0.39 -9.24
N ARG A 67 -0.57 0.48 -9.09
CA ARG A 67 -1.32 -0.45 -8.24
C ARG A 67 -1.18 -1.90 -8.71
N ALA A 68 -1.33 -2.15 -10.02
CA ALA A 68 -1.23 -3.50 -10.58
C ALA A 68 0.16 -4.13 -10.41
N ARG A 69 1.20 -3.33 -10.31
CA ARG A 69 2.58 -3.77 -10.09
C ARG A 69 2.87 -4.06 -8.61
N ALA A 70 2.20 -3.41 -7.70
CA ALA A 70 2.47 -3.52 -6.27
C ALA A 70 1.97 -4.85 -5.71
N GLY A 71 2.69 -5.41 -4.74
CA GLY A 71 2.22 -6.55 -3.94
C GLY A 71 1.20 -6.15 -2.89
N ALA A 72 1.25 -4.88 -2.43
CA ALA A 72 0.27 -4.32 -1.51
C ALA A 72 -0.01 -2.85 -1.78
N ILE A 73 -1.25 -2.42 -1.49
CA ILE A 73 -1.67 -1.00 -1.46
C ILE A 73 -1.93 -0.66 0.01
N LEU A 74 -1.21 0.32 0.53
CA LEU A 74 -1.30 0.74 1.93
C LEU A 74 -2.03 2.07 2.05
N THR A 75 -2.99 2.13 2.98
CA THR A 75 -3.71 3.36 3.34
C THR A 75 -3.94 3.46 4.84
N GLY A 76 -4.42 4.60 5.32
CA GLY A 76 -4.83 4.81 6.71
C GLY A 76 -6.34 4.83 6.88
N ALA A 77 -6.82 4.56 8.10
CA ALA A 77 -8.24 4.62 8.47
C ALA A 77 -8.88 5.98 8.14
N GLY A 78 -8.13 7.08 8.29
CA GLY A 78 -8.62 8.41 7.94
C GLY A 78 -9.02 8.53 6.48
N THR A 79 -8.23 7.98 5.55
CA THR A 79 -8.55 7.92 4.11
C THR A 79 -9.77 7.04 3.84
N VAL A 80 -9.88 5.89 4.53
CA VAL A 80 -11.06 5.02 4.39
C VAL A 80 -12.33 5.72 4.85
N LEU A 81 -12.26 6.46 5.95
CA LEU A 81 -13.41 7.19 6.51
C LEU A 81 -13.83 8.39 5.65
N ALA A 82 -12.86 9.09 5.05
CA ALA A 82 -13.12 10.30 4.26
C ALA A 82 -13.55 9.99 2.83
N ASP A 83 -12.88 9.04 2.16
CA ASP A 83 -13.00 8.84 0.72
C ASP A 83 -13.70 7.54 0.32
N ASP A 84 -13.88 6.61 1.26
CA ASP A 84 -14.43 5.26 1.03
C ASP A 84 -13.81 4.57 -0.21
N PRO A 85 -12.47 4.45 -0.28
CA PRO A 85 -11.80 3.95 -1.45
C PRO A 85 -11.94 2.43 -1.59
N SER A 86 -12.13 1.93 -2.81
CA SER A 86 -12.11 0.49 -3.08
C SER A 86 -10.70 -0.09 -3.12
N LEU A 87 -9.68 0.72 -3.39
CA LEU A 87 -8.27 0.33 -3.58
C LEU A 87 -8.08 -0.84 -4.55
N THR A 88 -8.94 -0.92 -5.55
CA THR A 88 -8.90 -1.94 -6.60
C THR A 88 -8.10 -1.47 -7.80
N VAL A 89 -7.60 -2.40 -8.58
CA VAL A 89 -6.95 -2.16 -9.87
C VAL A 89 -7.99 -2.18 -10.97
N ARG A 90 -7.97 -1.16 -11.83
CA ARG A 90 -8.82 -1.05 -13.02
C ARG A 90 -7.93 -0.60 -14.18
N LEU A 91 -7.50 -1.57 -15.00
CA LEU A 91 -6.67 -1.29 -16.17
C LEU A 91 -7.51 -1.12 -17.41
N ASP A 92 -7.15 -0.15 -18.23
CA ASP A 92 -7.69 0.07 -19.56
C ASP A 92 -6.52 0.20 -20.56
N PRO A 93 -6.41 -0.68 -21.57
CA PRO A 93 -7.22 -1.89 -21.74
C PRO A 93 -7.01 -2.93 -20.64
N PRO A 94 -7.97 -3.83 -20.39
CA PRO A 94 -7.85 -4.86 -19.37
C PRO A 94 -6.62 -5.76 -19.59
N ARG A 95 -5.94 -6.12 -18.50
CA ARG A 95 -4.76 -7.03 -18.50
C ARG A 95 -4.84 -7.90 -17.26
N GLU A 96 -4.25 -9.08 -17.35
CA GLU A 96 -4.07 -9.94 -16.19
C GLU A 96 -3.10 -9.32 -15.17
N PHE A 97 -3.44 -9.44 -13.91
CA PHE A 97 -2.59 -9.04 -12.77
C PHE A 97 -2.98 -9.86 -11.54
N VAL A 98 -2.06 -9.96 -10.59
CA VAL A 98 -2.37 -10.48 -9.25
C VAL A 98 -2.93 -9.32 -8.43
N ALA A 99 -4.11 -9.51 -7.83
CA ALA A 99 -4.73 -8.47 -7.02
C ALA A 99 -3.83 -8.14 -5.81
N PRO A 100 -3.42 -6.87 -5.64
CA PRO A 100 -2.59 -6.49 -4.50
C PRO A 100 -3.34 -6.63 -3.19
N LEU A 101 -2.63 -6.97 -2.12
CA LEU A 101 -3.15 -6.95 -0.76
C LEU A 101 -3.51 -5.50 -0.37
N ARG A 102 -4.76 -5.26 0.00
CA ARG A 102 -5.17 -3.96 0.57
C ARG A 102 -4.80 -3.93 2.05
N VAL A 103 -3.99 -2.98 2.46
CA VAL A 103 -3.52 -2.84 3.85
C VAL A 103 -4.07 -1.55 4.44
N VAL A 104 -4.81 -1.66 5.53
CA VAL A 104 -5.39 -0.51 6.22
C VAL A 104 -4.74 -0.37 7.59
N LEU A 105 -4.07 0.76 7.82
CA LEU A 105 -3.58 1.15 9.14
C LEU A 105 -4.74 1.73 9.95
N ASP A 106 -5.29 0.95 10.86
CA ASP A 106 -6.48 1.29 11.66
C ASP A 106 -6.25 0.94 13.12
N PRO A 107 -5.65 1.83 13.92
CA PRO A 107 -5.24 1.51 15.29
C PRO A 107 -6.37 0.98 16.14
N GLY A 108 -7.58 1.52 15.98
CA GLY A 108 -8.77 1.18 16.76
C GLY A 108 -9.75 0.25 16.05
N LEU A 109 -9.44 -0.24 14.84
CA LEU A 109 -10.35 -1.06 14.02
C LEU A 109 -11.70 -0.38 13.70
N ALA A 110 -11.67 0.94 13.52
CA ALA A 110 -12.87 1.76 13.29
C ALA A 110 -13.50 1.53 11.90
N THR A 111 -12.72 1.01 10.92
CA THR A 111 -13.13 0.83 9.53
C THR A 111 -13.48 -0.60 9.17
N VAL A 112 -13.25 -1.57 10.06
CA VAL A 112 -13.40 -3.01 9.76
C VAL A 112 -14.83 -3.46 9.47
N ALA A 113 -15.84 -2.71 9.92
CA ALA A 113 -17.24 -3.04 9.71
C ALA A 113 -17.84 -2.41 8.44
N ARG A 114 -17.10 -1.57 7.71
CA ARG A 114 -17.63 -0.76 6.61
C ARG A 114 -16.56 -0.42 5.56
N GLY A 115 -17.02 0.11 4.44
CA GLY A 115 -16.19 0.65 3.38
C GLY A 115 -15.93 -0.31 2.23
N LYS A 116 -15.82 0.27 1.04
CA LYS A 116 -15.55 -0.43 -0.23
C LYS A 116 -14.23 -1.18 -0.25
N VAL A 117 -13.31 -0.83 0.65
CA VAL A 117 -12.05 -1.56 0.85
C VAL A 117 -12.25 -3.03 1.24
N ARG A 118 -13.47 -3.42 1.62
CA ARG A 118 -13.84 -4.81 1.94
C ARG A 118 -14.53 -5.53 0.80
N GLU A 119 -14.95 -4.81 -0.23
CA GLU A 119 -15.73 -5.37 -1.33
C GLU A 119 -14.84 -6.02 -2.39
N GLY A 120 -15.42 -6.99 -3.12
CA GLY A 120 -14.75 -7.72 -4.19
C GLY A 120 -13.68 -8.71 -3.69
N ASP A 121 -12.97 -9.32 -4.63
CA ASP A 121 -12.11 -10.49 -4.39
C ASP A 121 -10.69 -10.14 -3.88
N ALA A 122 -10.29 -8.86 -3.93
CA ALA A 122 -8.96 -8.48 -3.44
C ALA A 122 -8.87 -8.66 -1.92
N PRO A 123 -7.80 -9.30 -1.40
CA PRO A 123 -7.64 -9.52 0.03
C PRO A 123 -7.41 -8.20 0.78
N THR A 124 -7.91 -8.12 2.02
CA THR A 124 -7.72 -6.95 2.88
C THR A 124 -7.16 -7.35 4.24
N LEU A 125 -6.08 -6.69 4.65
CA LEU A 125 -5.42 -6.83 5.94
C LEU A 125 -5.60 -5.54 6.76
N TYR A 126 -6.11 -5.66 7.96
CA TYR A 126 -6.14 -4.55 8.92
C TYR A 126 -4.97 -4.66 9.91
N LEU A 127 -4.18 -3.60 9.99
CA LEU A 127 -3.15 -3.47 11.01
C LEU A 127 -3.68 -2.60 12.15
N HIS A 128 -3.57 -3.09 13.38
CA HIS A 128 -4.19 -2.46 14.55
C HIS A 128 -3.24 -2.38 15.74
N ALA A 129 -3.56 -1.54 16.71
CA ALA A 129 -2.83 -1.47 17.97
C ALA A 129 -2.98 -2.79 18.75
N PRO A 130 -1.96 -3.23 19.52
CA PRO A 130 -2.03 -4.49 20.27
C PRO A 130 -3.18 -4.58 21.29
N ASP A 131 -3.61 -3.44 21.81
CA ASP A 131 -4.69 -3.31 22.79
C ASP A 131 -6.08 -3.10 22.15
N ALA A 132 -6.16 -2.97 20.82
CA ALA A 132 -7.41 -2.82 20.11
C ALA A 132 -8.29 -4.08 20.29
N LYS A 133 -9.58 -3.86 20.52
CA LYS A 133 -10.55 -4.94 20.69
C LYS A 133 -11.33 -5.15 19.40
N PRO A 134 -11.00 -6.19 18.62
CA PRO A 134 -11.74 -6.48 17.40
C PRO A 134 -13.20 -6.84 17.72
N PRO A 135 -14.14 -6.45 16.84
CA PRO A 135 -15.52 -6.95 16.91
C PRO A 135 -15.55 -8.49 16.88
N ARG A 136 -16.47 -9.11 17.64
CA ARG A 136 -16.57 -10.57 17.78
C ARG A 136 -16.73 -11.31 16.45
N GLU A 137 -17.38 -10.71 15.48
CA GLU A 137 -17.71 -11.29 14.17
C GLU A 137 -16.75 -10.87 13.05
N LEU A 138 -15.60 -10.28 13.39
CA LEU A 138 -14.65 -9.85 12.37
C LEU A 138 -13.92 -11.03 11.72
N THR A 139 -14.24 -11.32 10.47
CA THR A 139 -13.61 -12.36 9.65
C THR A 139 -12.43 -11.86 8.83
N ALA A 140 -12.21 -10.54 8.75
CA ALA A 140 -11.12 -9.95 7.99
C ALA A 140 -9.73 -10.32 8.56
N ASP A 141 -8.74 -10.51 7.68
CA ASP A 141 -7.36 -10.72 8.09
C ASP A 141 -6.85 -9.48 8.84
N ARG A 142 -6.15 -9.71 9.94
CA ARG A 142 -5.63 -8.64 10.78
C ARG A 142 -4.34 -9.05 11.49
N ALA A 143 -3.54 -8.05 11.85
CA ALA A 143 -2.35 -8.24 12.66
C ALA A 143 -2.13 -7.04 13.60
N ALA A 144 -1.65 -7.32 14.79
CA ALA A 144 -1.25 -6.26 15.72
C ALA A 144 0.16 -5.75 15.36
N VAL A 145 0.32 -4.41 15.41
CA VAL A 145 1.59 -3.73 15.18
C VAL A 145 1.74 -2.66 16.25
N PRO A 146 2.95 -2.41 16.78
CA PRO A 146 3.18 -1.38 17.77
C PRO A 146 2.67 -0.01 17.32
N VAL A 147 2.00 0.69 18.25
CA VAL A 147 1.48 2.05 18.07
C VAL A 147 1.93 2.89 19.25
N ASN A 148 2.57 4.01 19.00
CA ASN A 148 3.04 4.96 20.00
C ASN A 148 2.33 6.30 19.81
N ALA A 149 1.61 6.78 20.81
CA ALA A 149 0.84 8.02 20.75
C ALA A 149 -0.10 8.12 19.53
N GLY A 150 -0.74 7.01 19.15
CA GLY A 150 -1.65 6.93 17.99
C GLY A 150 -0.95 6.78 16.63
N VAL A 151 0.38 6.73 16.59
CA VAL A 151 1.17 6.57 15.36
C VAL A 151 1.74 5.15 15.30
N PHE A 152 1.55 4.47 14.17
CA PHE A 152 2.13 3.17 13.93
C PHE A 152 3.66 3.22 13.84
N ASP A 153 4.33 2.20 14.37
CA ASP A 153 5.71 1.89 14.05
C ASP A 153 5.80 1.43 12.59
N LEU A 154 6.07 2.37 11.69
CA LEU A 154 6.14 2.07 10.25
C LEU A 154 7.24 1.07 9.86
N PRO A 155 8.45 1.09 10.47
CA PRO A 155 9.39 0.00 10.33
C PRO A 155 8.77 -1.38 10.61
N ALA A 156 8.08 -1.56 11.73
CA ALA A 156 7.43 -2.83 12.08
C ALA A 156 6.31 -3.21 11.10
N VAL A 157 5.55 -2.24 10.58
CA VAL A 157 4.57 -2.47 9.49
C VAL A 157 5.26 -3.04 8.26
N LEU A 158 6.38 -2.43 7.83
CA LEU A 158 7.10 -2.86 6.63
C LEU A 158 7.76 -4.24 6.81
N GLU A 159 8.31 -4.53 7.99
CA GLU A 159 8.85 -5.84 8.33
C GLU A 159 7.78 -6.94 8.29
N LEU A 160 6.59 -6.67 8.85
CA LEU A 160 5.44 -7.58 8.78
C LEU A 160 5.05 -7.87 7.33
N LEU A 161 4.99 -6.85 6.47
CA LEU A 161 4.67 -7.01 5.05
C LEU A 161 5.77 -7.77 4.30
N ALA A 162 7.04 -7.53 4.61
CA ALA A 162 8.16 -8.29 4.06
C ALA A 162 8.06 -9.78 4.44
N GLY A 163 7.73 -10.09 5.69
CA GLY A 163 7.50 -11.45 6.19
C GLY A 163 6.33 -12.16 5.48
N ARG A 164 5.36 -11.41 4.96
CA ARG A 164 4.27 -11.91 4.11
C ARG A 164 4.65 -12.05 2.63
N GLY A 165 5.92 -11.82 2.27
CA GLY A 165 6.42 -11.96 0.90
C GLY A 165 6.17 -10.74 0.01
N ILE A 166 5.72 -9.61 0.56
CA ILE A 166 5.46 -8.39 -0.21
C ILE A 166 6.80 -7.73 -0.59
N ASN A 167 7.01 -7.56 -1.89
CA ASN A 167 8.21 -6.92 -2.45
C ASN A 167 8.05 -5.41 -2.63
N GLU A 168 6.88 -4.96 -3.08
CA GLU A 168 6.59 -3.54 -3.33
C GLU A 168 5.27 -3.14 -2.64
N VAL A 169 5.29 -2.00 -1.94
CA VAL A 169 4.13 -1.37 -1.32
C VAL A 169 3.84 -0.05 -2.01
N HIS A 170 2.60 0.12 -2.48
CA HIS A 170 2.08 1.37 -3.04
C HIS A 170 1.26 2.09 -1.98
N VAL A 171 1.73 3.23 -1.50
CA VAL A 171 1.05 4.00 -0.45
C VAL A 171 0.13 5.03 -1.10
N GLU A 172 -1.15 4.97 -0.75
CA GLU A 172 -2.16 5.98 -1.09
C GLU A 172 -2.81 6.48 0.20
N ALA A 173 -2.34 7.60 0.69
CA ALA A 173 -2.76 8.14 1.98
C ALA A 173 -2.72 9.66 1.99
N GLY A 174 -3.42 10.25 2.96
CA GLY A 174 -3.33 11.67 3.24
C GLY A 174 -2.02 12.07 3.93
N ALA A 175 -1.89 13.38 4.21
CA ALA A 175 -0.68 13.98 4.77
C ALA A 175 -0.19 13.34 6.08
N THR A 176 -1.08 12.84 6.92
CA THR A 176 -0.72 12.23 8.22
C THR A 176 0.17 10.99 8.08
N LEU A 177 -0.04 10.17 7.04
CA LEU A 177 0.75 8.95 6.82
C LEU A 177 1.88 9.17 5.82
N ALA A 178 1.75 10.15 4.94
CA ALA A 178 2.71 10.40 3.86
C ALA A 178 3.73 11.52 4.20
N GLY A 179 3.48 12.29 5.28
CA GLY A 179 4.27 13.46 5.69
C GLY A 179 5.23 13.25 6.85
#